data_63afb55ad49526f48708471e9d571f37
#
_entry.id   63afb55ad49526f48708471e9d571f37
#
_cell.length_a   1.000
_cell.length_b   1.000
_cell.length_c   1.000
_cell.angle_alpha   90.00
_cell.angle_beta   90.00
_cell.angle_gamma   90.00
#
_symmetry.space_group_name_H-M   'P 1'
#
loop_
_entity.id
_entity.type
_entity.pdbx_description
1 polymer ?
#
loop_
_entity_poly.entity_id
_entity_poly.type
_entity_poly.pdbx_seq_one_letter_code
_entity_poly.pdbx_strand_id
1 'polypeptide(L)'
;LVVEYKGYMADAARTYAVGRVSPEAEELIKTAEDAFWKGIQFAKVGCRLSDISHAVQTEVEGRGFGVIRDFVGHGIGNKMHEDPQIPNYGKAGKGPRLQAGMTLAIEPMICQGSYEVDVLLDDWTAVTVDGGLAAHYENTVVITDGEPELLTL
;
A
#
# COMPACT_ATOMS: atom_id res chain seq x y z
N LEU A 1 0.20 7.80 9.13
CA LEU A 1 -0.42 8.36 10.33
C LEU A 1 -1.43 7.37 10.89
N VAL A 2 -1.18 6.85 12.09
CA VAL A 2 -2.11 5.96 12.80
C VAL A 2 -2.94 6.75 13.81
N VAL A 3 -4.23 6.46 13.86
CA VAL A 3 -5.16 7.02 14.85
C VAL A 3 -5.87 5.89 15.57
N GLU A 4 -5.89 5.93 16.89
CA GLU A 4 -6.75 5.07 17.70
C GLU A 4 -8.05 5.80 18.04
N TYR A 5 -9.18 5.18 17.76
CA TYR A 5 -10.50 5.67 18.16
C TYR A 5 -11.34 4.56 18.76
N LYS A 6 -11.69 4.71 20.04
CA LYS A 6 -12.50 3.73 20.80
C LYS A 6 -11.97 2.29 20.76
N GLY A 7 -10.65 2.13 20.78
CA GLY A 7 -10.00 0.81 20.76
C GLY A 7 -9.83 0.21 19.36
N TYR A 8 -10.09 0.97 18.31
CA TYR A 8 -9.83 0.59 16.92
C TYR A 8 -8.79 1.50 16.29
N MET A 9 -7.91 0.91 15.49
CA MET A 9 -6.85 1.60 14.75
C MET A 9 -7.31 1.93 13.33
N ALA A 10 -6.87 3.06 12.82
CA ALA A 10 -6.99 3.45 11.42
C ALA A 10 -5.65 4.01 10.95
N ASP A 11 -5.20 3.60 9.78
CA ASP A 11 -3.92 4.01 9.19
C ASP A 11 -4.12 4.66 7.83
N ALA A 12 -3.32 5.68 7.54
CA ALA A 12 -3.31 6.35 6.25
C ALA A 12 -1.97 7.05 6.00
N ALA A 13 -1.53 7.02 4.74
CA ALA A 13 -0.34 7.75 4.31
C ALA A 13 -0.53 8.43 2.96
N ARG A 14 0.14 9.56 2.80
CA ARG A 14 0.19 10.34 1.56
C ARG A 14 1.59 10.90 1.34
N THR A 15 2.04 10.86 0.11
CA THR A 15 3.22 11.61 -0.32
C THR A 15 2.79 12.88 -1.04
N TYR A 16 3.33 14.01 -0.62
CA TYR A 16 3.01 15.33 -1.18
C TYR A 16 4.24 16.01 -1.76
N ALA A 17 4.07 16.64 -2.92
CA ALA A 17 5.05 17.57 -3.45
C ALA A 17 5.07 18.85 -2.62
N VAL A 18 6.27 19.29 -2.19
CA VAL A 18 6.47 20.55 -1.47
C VAL A 18 7.24 21.52 -2.37
N GLY A 19 6.56 22.58 -2.81
CA GLY A 19 7.12 23.50 -3.77
C GLY A 19 7.22 22.91 -5.18
N ARG A 20 8.31 23.24 -5.89
CA ARG A 20 8.56 22.74 -7.25
C ARG A 20 9.37 21.44 -7.18
N VAL A 21 8.83 20.37 -7.70
CA VAL A 21 9.49 19.06 -7.81
C VAL A 21 9.71 18.69 -9.28
N SER A 22 10.47 17.64 -9.54
CA SER A 22 10.70 17.15 -10.91
C SER A 22 9.43 16.44 -11.45
N PRO A 23 9.22 16.42 -12.77
CA PRO A 23 8.11 15.67 -13.38
C PRO A 23 8.10 14.18 -13.00
N GLU A 24 9.28 13.59 -12.81
CA GLU A 24 9.44 12.21 -12.40
C GLU A 24 8.97 11.98 -10.96
N ALA A 25 9.22 12.94 -10.05
CA ALA A 25 8.69 12.87 -8.69
C ALA A 25 7.15 13.01 -8.67
N GLU A 26 6.59 13.88 -9.51
CA GLU A 26 5.14 14.01 -9.67
C GLU A 26 4.51 12.70 -10.18
N GLU A 27 5.14 12.07 -11.19
CA GLU A 27 4.67 10.80 -11.74
C GLU A 27 4.79 9.65 -10.73
N LEU A 28 5.85 9.62 -9.92
CA LEU A 28 6.02 8.65 -8.85
C LEU A 28 4.90 8.77 -7.80
N ILE A 29 4.64 9.99 -7.33
CA ILE A 29 3.56 10.26 -6.35
C ILE A 29 2.21 9.80 -6.92
N LYS A 30 1.92 10.20 -8.17
CA LYS A 30 0.68 9.81 -8.84
C LYS A 30 0.58 8.30 -9.03
N THR A 31 1.68 7.64 -9.36
CA THR A 31 1.69 6.18 -9.55
C THR A 31 1.39 5.43 -8.25
N ALA A 32 1.89 5.91 -7.10
CA ALA A 32 1.56 5.32 -5.80
C ALA A 32 0.04 5.39 -5.52
N GLU A 33 -0.57 6.53 -5.78
CA GLU A 33 -2.01 6.71 -5.66
C GLU A 33 -2.78 5.83 -6.65
N ASP A 34 -2.43 5.86 -7.94
CA ASP A 34 -3.10 5.08 -8.97
C ASP A 34 -2.99 3.56 -8.69
N ALA A 35 -1.85 3.09 -8.18
CA ALA A 35 -1.65 1.70 -7.77
C ALA A 35 -2.59 1.29 -6.64
N PHE A 36 -2.81 2.16 -5.65
CA PHE A 36 -3.83 1.93 -4.63
C PHE A 36 -5.22 1.76 -5.26
N TRP A 37 -5.62 2.69 -6.14
CA TRP A 37 -6.94 2.65 -6.79
C TRP A 37 -7.11 1.46 -7.73
N LYS A 38 -6.02 0.91 -8.27
CA LYS A 38 -6.05 -0.36 -9.02
C LYS A 38 -6.19 -1.55 -8.08
N GLY A 39 -5.45 -1.57 -6.99
CA GLY A 39 -5.51 -2.63 -5.99
C GLY A 39 -6.88 -2.76 -5.33
N ILE A 40 -7.49 -1.65 -4.92
CA ILE A 40 -8.77 -1.65 -4.22
C ILE A 40 -9.92 -2.24 -5.06
N GLN A 41 -9.83 -2.24 -6.37
CA GLN A 41 -10.83 -2.87 -7.24
C GLN A 41 -10.97 -4.37 -6.98
N PHE A 42 -9.94 -5.00 -6.43
CA PHE A 42 -9.91 -6.41 -6.05
C PHE A 42 -10.15 -6.64 -4.55
N ALA A 43 -10.34 -5.59 -3.77
CA ALA A 43 -10.67 -5.65 -2.34
C ALA A 43 -12.15 -6.01 -2.12
N LYS A 44 -12.60 -7.14 -2.67
CA LYS A 44 -14.00 -7.57 -2.73
C LYS A 44 -14.17 -9.02 -2.29
N VAL A 45 -15.36 -9.32 -1.77
CA VAL A 45 -15.74 -10.70 -1.47
C VAL A 45 -15.56 -11.59 -2.69
N GLY A 46 -14.91 -12.73 -2.48
CA GLY A 46 -14.65 -13.72 -3.54
C GLY A 46 -13.28 -13.57 -4.21
N CYS A 47 -12.69 -12.39 -4.24
CA CYS A 47 -11.30 -12.21 -4.64
C CYS A 47 -10.33 -12.82 -3.61
N ARG A 48 -9.11 -13.04 -4.03
CA ARG A 48 -8.04 -13.45 -3.12
C ARG A 48 -7.12 -12.27 -2.80
N LEU A 49 -6.50 -12.32 -1.65
CA LEU A 49 -5.61 -11.26 -1.17
C LEU A 49 -4.58 -10.84 -2.22
N SER A 50 -3.94 -11.80 -2.89
CA SER A 50 -2.91 -11.50 -3.89
C SER A 50 -3.45 -10.95 -5.22
N ASP A 51 -4.76 -10.87 -5.40
CA ASP A 51 -5.34 -10.16 -6.54
C ASP A 51 -5.10 -8.65 -6.38
N ILE A 52 -5.19 -8.13 -5.14
CA ILE A 52 -4.79 -6.76 -4.78
C ILE A 52 -3.30 -6.57 -5.07
N SER A 53 -2.45 -7.44 -4.54
CA SER A 53 -0.99 -7.39 -4.70
C SER A 53 -0.56 -7.34 -6.16
N HIS A 54 -1.17 -8.20 -6.99
CA HIS A 54 -0.86 -8.29 -8.41
C HIS A 54 -1.29 -7.03 -9.18
N ALA A 55 -2.44 -6.47 -8.85
CA ALA A 55 -2.94 -5.25 -9.48
C ALA A 55 -2.02 -4.05 -9.16
N VAL A 56 -1.61 -3.91 -7.89
CA VAL A 56 -0.63 -2.89 -7.45
C VAL A 56 0.68 -3.04 -8.24
N GLN A 57 1.28 -4.23 -8.24
CA GLN A 57 2.53 -4.49 -8.93
C GLN A 57 2.45 -4.19 -10.43
N THR A 58 1.37 -4.61 -11.07
CA THR A 58 1.17 -4.42 -12.52
C THR A 58 1.11 -2.93 -12.88
N GLU A 59 0.44 -2.11 -12.08
CA GLU A 59 0.35 -0.67 -12.30
C GLU A 59 1.71 0.00 -12.12
N VAL A 60 2.42 -0.33 -11.04
CA VAL A 60 3.72 0.28 -10.70
C VAL A 60 4.80 -0.07 -11.72
N GLU A 61 4.98 -1.38 -11.98
CA GLU A 61 6.02 -1.86 -12.89
C GLU A 61 5.70 -1.49 -14.36
N GLY A 62 4.42 -1.39 -14.72
CA GLY A 62 3.96 -0.93 -16.03
C GLY A 62 4.35 0.51 -16.34
N ARG A 63 4.62 1.33 -15.31
CA ARG A 63 5.12 2.71 -15.42
C ARG A 63 6.64 2.82 -15.21
N GLY A 64 7.34 1.70 -15.05
CA GLY A 64 8.78 1.65 -14.91
C GLY A 64 9.31 1.93 -13.51
N PHE A 65 8.46 1.88 -12.48
CA PHE A 65 8.85 2.03 -11.09
C PHE A 65 8.99 0.68 -10.39
N GLY A 66 9.73 0.66 -9.26
CA GLY A 66 9.94 -0.51 -8.42
C GLY A 66 8.89 -0.60 -7.29
N VAL A 67 8.54 -1.82 -6.90
CA VAL A 67 7.71 -2.07 -5.72
C VAL A 67 8.60 -2.47 -4.56
N ILE A 68 8.57 -1.71 -3.46
CA ILE A 68 9.31 -2.03 -2.23
C ILE A 68 8.73 -3.33 -1.65
N ARG A 69 9.61 -4.24 -1.18
CA ARG A 69 9.23 -5.60 -0.78
C ARG A 69 9.35 -5.88 0.71
N ASP A 70 10.16 -5.12 1.42
CA ASP A 70 10.43 -5.33 2.84
C ASP A 70 9.29 -4.82 3.74
N PHE A 71 8.47 -3.91 3.21
CA PHE A 71 7.27 -3.39 3.86
C PHE A 71 6.03 -3.80 3.07
N VAL A 72 4.98 -4.15 3.82
CA VAL A 72 3.75 -4.70 3.24
C VAL A 72 2.53 -4.16 3.98
N GLY A 73 1.41 -4.10 3.32
CA GLY A 73 0.12 -3.83 3.95
C GLY A 73 -0.28 -4.95 4.92
N HIS A 74 -1.32 -4.70 5.68
CA HIS A 74 -1.69 -5.59 6.79
C HIS A 74 -3.19 -5.54 7.09
N GLY A 75 -3.68 -6.54 7.84
CA GLY A 75 -4.93 -6.42 8.55
C GLY A 75 -4.82 -5.34 9.63
N ILE A 76 -5.91 -4.69 9.95
CA ILE A 76 -5.98 -3.63 10.97
C ILE A 76 -7.30 -3.69 11.71
N GLY A 77 -7.32 -3.43 13.00
CA GLY A 77 -8.52 -3.49 13.82
C GLY A 77 -8.25 -3.01 15.24
N ASN A 78 -8.26 -3.91 16.22
CA ASN A 78 -7.90 -3.56 17.58
C ASN A 78 -6.39 -3.38 17.79
N LYS A 79 -5.60 -3.91 16.85
CA LYS A 79 -4.16 -3.66 16.77
C LYS A 79 -3.85 -2.97 15.45
N MET A 80 -2.76 -2.20 15.44
CA MET A 80 -2.28 -1.53 14.23
C MET A 80 -1.93 -2.57 13.16
N HIS A 81 -1.17 -3.60 13.51
CA HIS A 81 -0.81 -4.67 12.61
C HIS A 81 -1.49 -5.98 13.03
N GLU A 82 -2.35 -6.48 12.17
CA GLU A 82 -3.03 -7.78 12.29
C GLU A 82 -2.81 -8.60 11.01
N ASP A 83 -3.08 -9.91 11.08
CA ASP A 83 -3.14 -10.73 9.88
C ASP A 83 -4.34 -10.34 8.99
N PRO A 84 -4.24 -10.52 7.69
CA PRO A 84 -3.11 -11.04 6.91
C PRO A 84 -2.10 -9.95 6.53
N GLN A 85 -0.85 -10.33 6.22
CA GLN A 85 0.07 -9.47 5.47
C GLN A 85 -0.42 -9.31 4.03
N ILE A 86 -0.26 -8.11 3.47
CA ILE A 86 -0.74 -7.74 2.13
C ILE A 86 0.46 -7.21 1.31
N PRO A 87 1.29 -8.08 0.73
CA PRO A 87 2.39 -7.63 -0.12
C PRO A 87 1.86 -6.80 -1.31
N ASN A 88 2.63 -5.80 -1.71
CA ASN A 88 2.34 -4.98 -2.89
C ASN A 88 2.78 -5.64 -4.21
N TYR A 89 3.14 -6.92 -4.16
CA TYR A 89 3.64 -7.72 -5.29
C TYR A 89 3.19 -9.18 -5.16
N GLY A 90 3.15 -9.89 -6.27
CA GLY A 90 2.88 -11.32 -6.28
C GLY A 90 2.00 -11.79 -7.45
N LYS A 91 1.81 -13.10 -7.52
CA LYS A 91 0.93 -13.71 -8.52
C LYS A 91 -0.51 -13.66 -8.05
N ALA A 92 -1.43 -13.25 -8.92
CA ALA A 92 -2.86 -13.27 -8.67
C ALA A 92 -3.38 -14.67 -8.27
N GLY A 93 -4.50 -14.71 -7.57
CA GLY A 93 -5.21 -15.94 -7.21
C GLY A 93 -4.60 -16.71 -6.02
N LYS A 94 -3.79 -16.08 -5.19
CA LYS A 94 -3.14 -16.67 -4.00
C LYS A 94 -3.61 -16.02 -2.70
N GLY A 95 -3.24 -16.65 -1.59
CA GLY A 95 -3.59 -16.17 -0.25
C GLY A 95 -5.06 -16.44 0.13
N PRO A 96 -5.49 -15.93 1.28
CA PRO A 96 -6.86 -16.11 1.77
C PRO A 96 -7.88 -15.45 0.82
N ARG A 97 -9.12 -15.97 0.85
CA ARG A 97 -10.26 -15.31 0.21
C ARG A 97 -10.69 -14.13 1.08
N LEU A 98 -10.95 -13.02 0.43
CA LEU A 98 -11.49 -11.85 1.10
C LEU A 98 -12.94 -12.09 1.51
N GLN A 99 -13.29 -11.62 2.68
CA GLN A 99 -14.62 -11.77 3.29
C GLN A 99 -15.12 -10.41 3.78
N ALA A 100 -16.43 -10.21 3.74
CA ALA A 100 -17.05 -9.02 4.30
C ALA A 100 -16.69 -8.88 5.80
N GLY A 101 -16.42 -7.66 6.22
CA GLY A 101 -15.98 -7.32 7.57
C GLY A 101 -14.45 -7.33 7.77
N MET A 102 -13.66 -7.83 6.83
CA MET A 102 -12.20 -7.66 6.90
C MET A 102 -11.83 -6.20 6.72
N THR A 103 -10.97 -5.69 7.61
CA THR A 103 -10.37 -4.36 7.53
C THR A 103 -8.89 -4.48 7.22
N LEU A 104 -8.44 -3.77 6.20
CA LEU A 104 -7.12 -3.92 5.59
C LEU A 104 -6.48 -2.55 5.42
N ALA A 105 -5.21 -2.40 5.79
CA ALA A 105 -4.34 -1.31 5.34
C ALA A 105 -3.74 -1.71 3.99
N ILE A 106 -4.18 -1.05 2.93
CA ILE A 106 -3.63 -1.24 1.57
C ILE A 106 -2.72 -0.05 1.31
N GLU A 107 -1.43 -0.33 1.12
CA GLU A 107 -0.38 0.68 1.22
C GLU A 107 0.74 0.48 0.19
N PRO A 108 0.52 0.79 -1.09
CA PRO A 108 1.58 0.79 -2.07
C PRO A 108 2.76 1.66 -1.64
N MET A 109 3.93 1.03 -1.48
CA MET A 109 5.22 1.68 -1.29
C MET A 109 6.06 1.39 -2.52
N ILE A 110 6.44 2.44 -3.23
CA ILE A 110 7.08 2.35 -4.54
C ILE A 110 8.33 3.22 -4.64
N CYS A 111 9.22 2.89 -5.54
CA CYS A 111 10.49 3.59 -5.71
C CYS A 111 10.86 3.78 -7.17
N GLN A 112 11.72 4.75 -7.41
CA GLN A 112 12.20 5.12 -8.74
C GLN A 112 13.13 4.08 -9.35
N GLY A 113 13.97 3.43 -8.52
CA GLY A 113 15.02 2.50 -8.95
C GLY A 113 14.86 1.09 -8.38
N SER A 114 15.91 0.61 -7.71
CA SER A 114 15.88 -0.68 -7.03
C SER A 114 14.87 -0.68 -5.88
N TYR A 115 14.17 -1.80 -5.73
CA TYR A 115 13.22 -2.00 -4.63
C TYR A 115 13.89 -2.25 -3.27
N GLU A 116 15.21 -2.37 -3.25
CA GLU A 116 15.97 -2.61 -2.03
C GLU A 116 15.98 -1.38 -1.14
N VAL A 117 15.76 -1.60 0.15
CA VAL A 117 15.74 -0.56 1.16
C VAL A 117 16.68 -0.90 2.31
N ASP A 118 17.13 0.11 3.02
CA ASP A 118 17.93 -0.01 4.23
C ASP A 118 17.29 0.81 5.35
N VAL A 119 17.49 0.41 6.60
CA VAL A 119 17.02 1.14 7.78
C VAL A 119 18.22 1.83 8.42
N LEU A 120 18.10 3.14 8.64
CA LEU A 120 19.19 3.93 9.21
C LEU A 120 19.43 3.58 10.68
N LEU A 121 20.52 4.12 11.24
CA LEU A 121 20.97 3.86 12.62
C LEU A 121 19.98 4.34 13.71
N ASP A 122 18.94 5.04 13.33
CA ASP A 122 17.84 5.43 14.22
C ASP A 122 16.78 4.33 14.40
N ASP A 123 16.99 3.17 13.76
CA ASP A 123 16.07 2.01 13.73
C ASP A 123 14.64 2.35 13.26
N TRP A 124 14.50 3.45 12.51
CA TRP A 124 13.20 3.95 12.08
C TRP A 124 13.17 4.39 10.62
N THR A 125 14.11 5.21 10.20
CA THR A 125 14.11 5.79 8.87
C THR A 125 14.51 4.76 7.82
N ALA A 126 13.58 4.41 6.93
CA ALA A 126 13.85 3.56 5.77
C ALA A 126 14.21 4.44 4.56
N VAL A 127 15.25 4.04 3.84
CA VAL A 127 15.76 4.72 2.63
C VAL A 127 15.96 3.70 1.51
N THR A 128 15.85 4.13 0.25
CA THR A 128 16.25 3.32 -0.89
C THR A 128 17.76 3.16 -0.92
N VAL A 129 18.26 1.96 -1.17
CA VAL A 129 19.72 1.67 -1.18
C VAL A 129 20.43 2.45 -2.28
N ASP A 130 19.77 2.69 -3.41
CA ASP A 130 20.31 3.44 -4.55
C ASP A 130 20.13 4.97 -4.44
N GLY A 131 19.49 5.45 -3.37
CA GLY A 131 19.22 6.88 -3.17
C GLY A 131 18.13 7.45 -4.09
N GLY A 132 17.39 6.60 -4.79
CA GLY A 132 16.24 6.98 -5.62
C GLY A 132 15.07 7.48 -4.80
N LEU A 133 14.14 8.19 -5.45
CA LEU A 133 12.91 8.67 -4.81
C LEU A 133 11.99 7.50 -4.44
N ALA A 134 11.23 7.67 -3.37
CA ALA A 134 10.17 6.75 -2.98
C ALA A 134 8.85 7.50 -2.71
N ALA A 135 7.73 6.83 -2.88
CA ALA A 135 6.40 7.35 -2.57
C ALA A 135 5.55 6.28 -1.89
N HIS A 136 4.68 6.73 -1.01
CA HIS A 136 3.75 5.91 -0.26
C HIS A 136 2.35 6.51 -0.33
N TYR A 137 1.35 5.67 -0.60
CA TYR A 137 -0.07 6.01 -0.54
C TYR A 137 -0.82 4.90 0.18
N GLU A 138 -1.67 5.24 1.13
CA GLU A 138 -2.32 4.27 1.99
C GLU A 138 -3.72 4.69 2.42
N ASN A 139 -4.61 3.72 2.53
CA ASN A 139 -5.86 3.84 3.28
C ASN A 139 -6.20 2.55 4.02
N THR A 140 -6.90 2.71 5.14
CA THR A 140 -7.67 1.64 5.76
C THR A 140 -8.97 1.45 4.98
N VAL A 141 -9.23 0.19 4.60
CA VAL A 141 -10.35 -0.22 3.76
C VAL A 141 -11.13 -1.33 4.45
N VAL A 142 -12.45 -1.29 4.42
CA VAL A 142 -13.29 -2.42 4.83
C VAL A 142 -13.85 -3.15 3.61
N ILE A 143 -13.73 -4.47 3.61
CA ILE A 143 -14.38 -5.35 2.63
C ILE A 143 -15.85 -5.45 2.97
N THR A 144 -16.73 -5.17 2.00
CA THR A 144 -18.17 -5.30 2.13
C THR A 144 -18.71 -6.39 1.19
N ASP A 145 -20.02 -6.67 1.26
CA ASP A 145 -20.67 -7.54 0.28
C ASP A 145 -20.79 -6.91 -1.12
N GLY A 146 -20.51 -5.61 -1.23
CA GLY A 146 -20.48 -4.82 -2.47
C GLY A 146 -19.10 -4.28 -2.79
N GLU A 147 -19.05 -2.98 -3.07
CA GLU A 147 -17.79 -2.26 -3.26
C GLU A 147 -17.11 -2.03 -1.90
N PRO A 148 -15.77 -2.05 -1.84
CA PRO A 148 -15.04 -1.75 -0.61
C PRO A 148 -15.28 -0.29 -0.17
N GLU A 149 -15.28 -0.06 1.14
CA GLU A 149 -15.40 1.28 1.71
C GLU A 149 -14.06 1.76 2.27
N LEU A 150 -13.69 3.01 1.99
CA LEU A 150 -12.54 3.65 2.58
C LEU A 150 -12.93 4.21 3.96
N LEU A 151 -12.17 3.85 4.98
CA LEU A 151 -12.37 4.34 6.34
C LEU A 151 -11.50 5.56 6.67
N THR A 152 -10.47 5.81 5.85
CA THR A 152 -9.56 6.96 5.97
C THR A 152 -9.53 7.72 4.64
N LEU A 153 -10.05 8.95 4.62
CA LEU A 153 -10.05 9.84 3.44
C LEU A 153 -9.27 11.11 3.74
#